data_cf9f1f5040dedd992d64b03f5cc11c34
#
_entry.id   cf9f1f5040dedd992d64b03f5cc11c34
#
_cell.length_a   1.000
_cell.length_b   1.000
_cell.length_c   1.000
_cell.angle_alpha   90.00
_cell.angle_beta   90.00
_cell.angle_gamma   90.00
#
_symmetry.space_group_name_H-M   'P 1'
#
loop_
_entity.id
_entity.type
_entity.pdbx_description
1 polymer ?
#
loop_
_entity_poly.entity_id
_entity_poly.type
_entity_poly.pdbx_seq_one_letter_code
_entity_poly.pdbx_strand_id
1 'polypeptide(L)'
;MSGDGLVHEVVNGLMDRPDWETAIQKPLCSLPGGTGNALAASMNYYAGYEQVTNEDLLTNCTLLLCRRHLSPMNLLSLHLASGLHIYSVLSLAWGFIADVDLESEKYRRLGEMRFTLGAFLRLAALRIYQGQLAYLPVGGAVSKMSASPPEARQGPVDTHLVPLGEPVPSHWTVVPDQDFVLVLVLLHTHLASNMFTAPMGRCAAGVMHLFYVRAGVSRATLLRLFLAMHKGKHMEYNCPHLVHVPVVAFRLEPKSQRGMFAIDGEMTTCEAVQGQVHPDCFWMVSGSRDTPNQLGTPAEAIS
;
A
#
# COMPACT_ATOMS: atom_id res chain seq x y z
N MET A 1 -0.71 7.84 -18.80
CA MET A 1 0.65 7.35 -18.56
C MET A 1 1.26 8.21 -17.48
N SER A 2 1.54 7.62 -16.31
CA SER A 2 1.97 8.35 -15.12
C SER A 2 2.57 7.40 -14.09
N GLY A 3 3.10 7.93 -12.98
CA GLY A 3 3.43 7.15 -11.80
C GLY A 3 2.21 6.88 -10.91
N ASP A 4 2.46 6.21 -9.78
CA ASP A 4 1.44 5.80 -8.81
C ASP A 4 0.72 7.00 -8.18
N GLY A 5 1.41 8.13 -7.95
CA GLY A 5 0.84 9.34 -7.36
C GLY A 5 -0.36 9.89 -8.15
N LEU A 6 -0.36 9.86 -9.50
CA LEU A 6 -1.54 10.29 -10.25
C LEU A 6 -2.74 9.34 -10.05
N VAL A 7 -2.51 8.04 -9.86
CA VAL A 7 -3.61 7.10 -9.54
C VAL A 7 -4.18 7.42 -8.17
N HIS A 8 -3.32 7.73 -7.20
CA HIS A 8 -3.71 8.21 -5.87
C HIS A 8 -4.60 9.47 -5.96
N GLU A 9 -4.15 10.50 -6.70
CA GLU A 9 -4.92 11.74 -6.88
C GLU A 9 -6.27 11.50 -7.56
N VAL A 10 -6.30 10.67 -8.63
CA VAL A 10 -7.54 10.35 -9.35
C VAL A 10 -8.53 9.63 -8.44
N VAL A 11 -8.08 8.63 -7.67
CA VAL A 11 -8.96 7.87 -6.76
C VAL A 11 -9.51 8.79 -5.67
N ASN A 12 -8.67 9.60 -5.01
CA ASN A 12 -9.13 10.55 -3.99
C ASN A 12 -10.11 11.57 -4.59
N GLY A 13 -9.81 12.12 -5.78
CA GLY A 13 -10.72 13.02 -6.47
C GLY A 13 -12.06 12.37 -6.87
N LEU A 14 -12.10 11.07 -7.16
CA LEU A 14 -13.35 10.34 -7.40
C LEU A 14 -14.11 10.10 -6.09
N MET A 15 -13.41 9.81 -5.01
CA MET A 15 -13.99 9.58 -3.68
C MET A 15 -14.57 10.86 -3.05
N ASP A 16 -14.02 12.03 -3.39
CA ASP A 16 -14.51 13.34 -2.92
C ASP A 16 -15.81 13.80 -3.60
N ARG A 17 -16.26 13.10 -4.64
CA ARG A 17 -17.48 13.46 -5.37
C ARG A 17 -18.74 13.06 -4.59
N PRO A 18 -19.84 13.82 -4.71
CA PRO A 18 -21.13 13.41 -4.15
C PRO A 18 -21.67 12.09 -4.71
N ASP A 19 -21.31 11.76 -5.97
CA ASP A 19 -21.67 10.53 -6.67
C ASP A 19 -20.52 9.48 -6.65
N TRP A 20 -19.68 9.50 -5.63
CA TRP A 20 -18.46 8.69 -5.52
C TRP A 20 -18.71 7.19 -5.78
N GLU A 21 -19.82 6.63 -5.30
CA GLU A 21 -20.19 5.21 -5.49
C GLU A 21 -20.24 4.81 -6.96
N THR A 22 -20.75 5.71 -7.82
CA THR A 22 -20.77 5.52 -9.27
C THR A 22 -19.46 5.94 -9.92
N ALA A 23 -18.85 7.02 -9.46
CA ALA A 23 -17.64 7.59 -10.04
C ALA A 23 -16.45 6.63 -9.90
N ILE A 24 -16.29 5.97 -8.73
CA ILE A 24 -15.18 5.06 -8.45
C ILE A 24 -15.26 3.74 -9.24
N GLN A 25 -16.43 3.40 -9.80
CA GLN A 25 -16.60 2.20 -10.62
C GLN A 25 -15.99 2.32 -12.02
N LYS A 26 -15.50 3.50 -12.41
CA LYS A 26 -14.80 3.67 -13.69
C LYS A 26 -13.47 2.94 -13.68
N PRO A 27 -13.25 2.01 -14.65
CA PRO A 27 -12.01 1.25 -14.68
C PRO A 27 -10.79 2.13 -14.89
N LEU A 28 -9.74 1.90 -14.12
CA LEU A 28 -8.46 2.56 -14.24
C LEU A 28 -7.43 1.63 -14.88
N CYS A 29 -6.45 2.20 -15.57
CA CYS A 29 -5.29 1.49 -16.09
C CYS A 29 -4.02 2.27 -15.75
N SER A 30 -3.05 1.63 -15.11
CA SER A 30 -1.75 2.22 -14.85
C SER A 30 -0.78 1.85 -15.97
N LEU A 31 -0.37 2.85 -16.77
CA LEU A 31 0.75 2.71 -17.71
C LEU A 31 1.97 3.36 -17.07
N PRO A 32 3.08 2.61 -16.86
CA PRO A 32 4.24 3.10 -16.12
C PRO A 32 4.87 4.32 -16.80
N GLY A 33 5.00 5.40 -16.08
CA GLY A 33 5.58 6.67 -16.54
C GLY A 33 6.19 7.47 -15.40
N GLY A 34 6.14 6.94 -14.18
CA GLY A 34 6.76 7.51 -12.99
C GLY A 34 8.09 6.84 -12.64
N THR A 35 8.60 7.15 -11.44
CA THR A 35 9.84 6.56 -10.92
C THR A 35 9.58 5.25 -10.17
N GLY A 36 8.45 5.11 -9.46
CA GLY A 36 8.11 3.93 -8.66
C GLY A 36 7.42 2.84 -9.49
N ASN A 37 6.31 3.19 -10.12
CA ASN A 37 5.47 2.31 -10.97
C ASN A 37 5.06 0.99 -10.29
N ALA A 38 4.79 1.04 -8.98
CA ALA A 38 4.49 -0.13 -8.16
C ALA A 38 3.17 -0.79 -8.55
N LEU A 39 2.13 0.01 -8.84
CA LEU A 39 0.83 -0.50 -9.30
C LEU A 39 0.97 -1.22 -10.64
N ALA A 40 1.67 -0.61 -11.61
CA ALA A 40 1.91 -1.22 -12.90
C ALA A 40 2.66 -2.57 -12.76
N ALA A 41 3.70 -2.63 -11.92
CA ALA A 41 4.44 -3.85 -11.64
C ALA A 41 3.57 -4.92 -10.96
N SER A 42 2.70 -4.52 -10.02
CA SER A 42 1.76 -5.43 -9.38
C SER A 42 0.74 -6.00 -10.38
N MET A 43 0.18 -5.17 -11.27
CA MET A 43 -0.73 -5.63 -12.33
C MET A 43 -0.04 -6.58 -13.31
N ASN A 44 1.21 -6.28 -13.69
CA ASN A 44 2.05 -7.16 -14.50
C ASN A 44 2.22 -8.54 -13.83
N TYR A 45 2.52 -8.57 -12.54
CA TYR A 45 2.68 -9.81 -11.77
C TYR A 45 1.36 -10.60 -11.67
N TYR A 46 0.24 -9.95 -11.36
CA TYR A 46 -1.07 -10.60 -11.29
C TYR A 46 -1.52 -11.20 -12.63
N ALA A 47 -1.08 -10.63 -13.73
CA ALA A 47 -1.31 -11.17 -15.08
C ALA A 47 -0.46 -12.40 -15.39
N GLY A 48 0.48 -12.78 -14.50
CA GLY A 48 1.36 -13.92 -14.66
C GLY A 48 2.58 -13.64 -15.53
N TYR A 49 2.91 -12.36 -15.76
CA TYR A 49 4.15 -11.98 -16.41
C TYR A 49 5.34 -12.01 -15.43
N GLU A 50 6.53 -12.19 -15.98
CA GLU A 50 7.76 -12.07 -15.21
C GLU A 50 7.97 -10.64 -14.69
N GLN A 51 8.74 -10.50 -13.62
CA GLN A 51 9.13 -9.20 -13.10
C GLN A 51 10.05 -8.50 -14.09
N VAL A 52 9.60 -7.39 -14.61
CA VAL A 52 10.31 -6.53 -15.56
C VAL A 52 10.17 -5.07 -15.15
N THR A 53 11.03 -4.21 -15.72
CA THR A 53 11.02 -2.76 -15.47
C THR A 53 11.05 -1.99 -16.77
N ASN A 54 10.92 -0.67 -16.71
CA ASN A 54 11.07 0.25 -17.82
C ASN A 54 10.19 -0.09 -19.05
N GLU A 55 10.80 -0.23 -20.23
CA GLU A 55 10.11 -0.44 -21.51
C GLU A 55 9.36 -1.76 -21.58
N ASP A 56 9.91 -2.83 -21.01
CA ASP A 56 9.26 -4.13 -20.96
C ASP A 56 7.98 -4.09 -20.09
N LEU A 57 8.04 -3.37 -18.95
CA LEU A 57 6.87 -3.15 -18.11
C LEU A 57 5.80 -2.34 -18.85
N LEU A 58 6.20 -1.29 -19.58
CA LEU A 58 5.28 -0.50 -20.39
C LEU A 58 4.62 -1.35 -21.48
N THR A 59 5.41 -2.18 -22.15
CA THR A 59 4.91 -3.09 -23.19
C THR A 59 3.87 -4.06 -22.62
N ASN A 60 4.17 -4.72 -21.49
CA ASN A 60 3.25 -5.64 -20.85
C ASN A 60 1.97 -4.93 -20.40
N CYS A 61 2.06 -3.76 -19.75
CA CYS A 61 0.89 -2.99 -19.34
C CYS A 61 0.03 -2.53 -20.54
N THR A 62 0.66 -2.20 -21.66
CA THR A 62 -0.06 -1.87 -22.91
C THR A 62 -0.81 -3.08 -23.45
N LEU A 63 -0.20 -4.27 -23.41
CA LEU A 63 -0.88 -5.51 -23.79
C LEU A 63 -2.07 -5.83 -22.86
N LEU A 64 -1.92 -5.59 -21.54
CA LEU A 64 -3.02 -5.72 -20.59
C LEU A 64 -4.17 -4.77 -20.92
N LEU A 65 -3.86 -3.51 -21.23
CA LEU A 65 -4.86 -2.53 -21.65
C LEU A 65 -5.62 -2.99 -22.90
N CYS A 66 -4.94 -3.55 -23.89
CA CYS A 66 -5.58 -4.10 -25.11
C CYS A 66 -6.50 -5.28 -24.80
N ARG A 67 -6.16 -6.12 -23.81
CA ARG A 67 -6.97 -7.26 -23.38
C ARG A 67 -8.19 -6.86 -22.57
N ARG A 68 -8.16 -5.70 -21.90
CA ARG A 68 -9.28 -5.14 -21.13
C ARG A 68 -9.83 -6.05 -20.01
N HIS A 69 -9.02 -6.93 -19.46
CA HIS A 69 -9.44 -7.72 -18.32
C HIS A 69 -9.43 -6.83 -17.08
N LEU A 70 -10.55 -6.77 -16.37
CA LEU A 70 -10.72 -5.96 -15.18
C LEU A 70 -10.64 -6.85 -13.95
N SER A 71 -9.97 -6.34 -12.92
CA SER A 71 -9.98 -6.95 -11.59
C SER A 71 -10.45 -5.94 -10.56
N PRO A 72 -11.25 -6.37 -9.58
CA PRO A 72 -11.58 -5.53 -8.45
C PRO A 72 -10.34 -5.29 -7.60
N MET A 73 -10.26 -4.12 -6.98
CA MET A 73 -9.11 -3.66 -6.22
C MET A 73 -9.50 -3.28 -4.81
N ASN A 74 -8.58 -3.52 -3.88
CA ASN A 74 -8.70 -3.05 -2.51
C ASN A 74 -8.45 -1.55 -2.41
N LEU A 75 -9.19 -0.89 -1.52
CA LEU A 75 -8.97 0.51 -1.13
C LEU A 75 -8.67 0.57 0.36
N LEU A 76 -7.68 1.35 0.75
CA LEU A 76 -7.35 1.58 2.16
C LEU A 76 -7.86 2.95 2.58
N SER A 77 -8.82 3.01 3.52
CA SER A 77 -9.17 4.25 4.18
C SER A 77 -8.16 4.56 5.28
N LEU A 78 -7.68 5.79 5.33
CA LEU A 78 -6.73 6.28 6.32
C LEU A 78 -7.30 7.49 7.05
N HIS A 79 -7.34 7.44 8.37
CA HIS A 79 -7.77 8.53 9.25
C HIS A 79 -6.58 9.00 10.08
N LEU A 80 -6.23 10.27 9.97
CA LEU A 80 -5.15 10.91 10.71
C LEU A 80 -5.70 11.71 11.89
N ALA A 81 -4.88 11.93 12.91
CA ALA A 81 -5.28 12.66 14.11
C ALA A 81 -5.67 14.13 13.83
N SER A 82 -5.13 14.72 12.77
CA SER A 82 -5.54 16.05 12.28
C SER A 82 -6.98 16.13 11.76
N GLY A 83 -7.66 14.99 11.63
CA GLY A 83 -8.96 14.87 10.98
C GLY A 83 -8.88 14.67 9.47
N LEU A 84 -7.69 14.61 8.90
CA LEU A 84 -7.49 14.31 7.49
C LEU A 84 -7.91 12.86 7.20
N HIS A 85 -8.72 12.67 6.16
CA HIS A 85 -9.12 11.37 5.64
C HIS A 85 -8.59 11.23 4.22
N ILE A 86 -7.83 10.16 3.96
CA ILE A 86 -7.18 9.88 2.68
C ILE A 86 -7.46 8.44 2.28
N TYR A 87 -7.67 8.21 1.00
CA TYR A 87 -7.72 6.87 0.43
C TYR A 87 -6.38 6.51 -0.20
N SER A 88 -5.82 5.38 0.20
CA SER A 88 -4.59 4.84 -0.38
C SER A 88 -4.90 3.65 -1.27
N VAL A 89 -4.22 3.57 -2.39
CA VAL A 89 -4.34 2.49 -3.39
C VAL A 89 -3.12 1.57 -3.41
N LEU A 90 -2.05 1.93 -2.70
CA LEU A 90 -0.79 1.20 -2.74
C LEU A 90 -0.23 0.91 -1.34
N SER A 91 0.15 1.95 -0.58
CA SER A 91 0.90 1.74 0.66
C SER A 91 0.92 2.93 1.61
N LEU A 92 1.13 2.63 2.90
CA LEU A 92 1.59 3.59 3.90
C LEU A 92 2.94 3.12 4.44
N ALA A 93 3.95 3.96 4.36
CA ALA A 93 5.28 3.70 4.90
C ALA A 93 5.65 4.72 5.98
N TRP A 94 6.35 4.25 7.02
CA TRP A 94 6.91 5.06 8.10
C TRP A 94 8.33 4.60 8.44
N GLY A 95 9.19 5.55 8.79
CA GLY A 95 10.57 5.28 9.18
C GLY A 95 11.49 5.13 7.99
N PHE A 96 12.33 4.09 7.97
CA PHE A 96 13.40 3.93 6.98
C PHE A 96 12.95 4.10 5.53
N ILE A 97 11.81 3.51 5.15
CA ILE A 97 11.31 3.57 3.76
C ILE A 97 10.85 4.98 3.41
N ALA A 98 10.08 5.63 4.29
CA ALA A 98 9.63 7.01 4.08
C ALA A 98 10.81 7.99 4.01
N ASP A 99 11.84 7.81 4.87
CA ASP A 99 13.06 8.59 4.80
C ASP A 99 13.83 8.40 3.49
N VAL A 100 13.90 7.16 2.99
CA VAL A 100 14.53 6.86 1.69
C VAL A 100 13.79 7.55 0.57
N ASP A 101 12.48 7.50 0.57
CA ASP A 101 11.67 8.17 -0.45
C ASP A 101 11.89 9.69 -0.42
N LEU A 102 11.72 10.32 0.74
CA LEU A 102 11.93 11.76 0.93
C LEU A 102 13.36 12.20 0.55
N GLU A 103 14.36 11.52 1.10
CA GLU A 103 15.75 11.95 0.91
C GLU A 103 16.27 11.68 -0.50
N SER A 104 15.66 10.72 -1.22
CA SER A 104 16.01 10.38 -2.61
C SER A 104 15.40 11.35 -3.64
N GLU A 105 14.39 12.16 -3.28
CA GLU A 105 13.76 13.12 -4.21
C GLU A 105 14.78 14.05 -4.89
N LYS A 106 15.80 14.50 -4.17
CA LYS A 106 16.89 15.31 -4.75
C LYS A 106 17.67 14.60 -5.86
N TYR A 107 17.57 13.28 -5.93
CA TYR A 107 18.20 12.43 -6.95
C TYR A 107 17.23 11.93 -8.02
N ARG A 108 16.05 12.54 -8.17
CA ARG A 108 14.98 12.13 -9.09
C ARG A 108 15.47 11.87 -10.52
N ARG A 109 16.52 12.58 -10.97
CA ARG A 109 17.13 12.39 -12.30
C ARG A 109 17.80 11.01 -12.48
N LEU A 110 18.08 10.28 -11.41
CA LEU A 110 18.66 8.93 -11.45
C LEU A 110 17.60 7.83 -11.67
N GLY A 111 16.33 8.20 -11.84
CA GLY A 111 15.25 7.22 -11.99
C GLY A 111 15.15 6.29 -10.78
N GLU A 112 14.94 5.01 -10.99
CA GLU A 112 14.80 4.01 -9.92
C GLU A 112 16.07 3.86 -9.03
N MET A 113 17.26 4.17 -9.58
CA MET A 113 18.53 4.09 -8.82
C MET A 113 18.57 5.05 -7.62
N ARG A 114 17.73 6.10 -7.61
CA ARG A 114 17.62 7.04 -6.47
C ARG A 114 17.28 6.33 -5.17
N PHE A 115 16.38 5.33 -5.22
CA PHE A 115 15.96 4.59 -4.03
C PHE A 115 17.11 3.74 -3.46
N THR A 116 17.87 3.08 -4.33
CA THR A 116 19.06 2.31 -3.90
C THR A 116 20.10 3.23 -3.26
N LEU A 117 20.42 4.37 -3.89
CA LEU A 117 21.35 5.35 -3.33
C LEU A 117 20.83 5.92 -2.00
N GLY A 118 19.54 6.29 -1.93
CA GLY A 118 18.90 6.79 -0.71
C GLY A 118 18.96 5.75 0.41
N ALA A 119 18.71 4.47 0.10
CA ALA A 119 18.80 3.39 1.08
C ALA A 119 20.22 3.22 1.64
N PHE A 120 21.28 3.29 0.81
CA PHE A 120 22.65 3.24 1.28
C PHE A 120 23.00 4.42 2.19
N LEU A 121 22.62 5.63 1.81
CA LEU A 121 22.85 6.82 2.63
C LEU A 121 22.10 6.74 3.96
N ARG A 122 20.84 6.27 3.93
CA ARG A 122 20.02 6.13 5.13
C ARG A 122 20.53 5.02 6.05
N LEU A 123 21.08 3.92 5.50
CA LEU A 123 21.73 2.86 6.28
C LEU A 123 22.94 3.37 7.07
N ALA A 124 23.73 4.29 6.49
CA ALA A 124 24.87 4.90 7.18
C ALA A 124 24.41 5.69 8.42
N ALA A 125 23.25 6.32 8.37
CA ALA A 125 22.65 7.11 9.45
C ALA A 125 21.28 6.52 9.88
N LEU A 126 21.26 5.22 10.21
CA LEU A 126 20.06 4.51 10.60
C LEU A 126 19.41 5.15 11.83
N ARG A 127 18.09 5.43 11.72
CA ARG A 127 17.29 6.01 12.81
C ARG A 127 16.37 4.97 13.39
N ILE A 128 16.01 5.16 14.65
CA ILE A 128 14.97 4.41 15.36
C ILE A 128 13.79 5.35 15.56
N TYR A 129 12.60 4.84 15.33
CA TYR A 129 11.33 5.54 15.42
C TYR A 129 10.51 4.93 16.55
N GLN A 130 10.07 5.77 17.48
CA GLN A 130 9.27 5.32 18.62
C GLN A 130 7.78 5.51 18.33
N GLY A 131 7.00 4.48 18.57
CA GLY A 131 5.56 4.50 18.37
C GLY A 131 4.88 3.28 18.94
N GLN A 132 3.54 3.30 18.97
CA GLN A 132 2.73 2.15 19.27
C GLN A 132 2.06 1.65 18.00
N LEU A 133 2.13 0.35 17.75
CA LEU A 133 1.51 -0.32 16.62
C LEU A 133 0.49 -1.32 17.11
N ALA A 134 -0.73 -1.25 16.58
CA ALA A 134 -1.77 -2.24 16.83
C ALA A 134 -2.41 -2.63 15.48
N TYR A 135 -2.93 -3.85 15.38
CA TYR A 135 -3.54 -4.33 14.15
C TYR A 135 -4.59 -5.41 14.41
N LEU A 136 -5.50 -5.55 13.47
CA LEU A 136 -6.46 -6.64 13.41
C LEU A 136 -6.01 -7.63 12.33
N PRO A 137 -5.55 -8.85 12.72
CA PRO A 137 -5.12 -9.85 11.74
C PRO A 137 -6.31 -10.44 10.99
N VAL A 138 -6.05 -10.97 9.79
CA VAL A 138 -7.05 -11.73 9.03
C VAL A 138 -7.53 -12.92 9.86
N GLY A 139 -8.86 -13.11 9.92
CA GLY A 139 -9.47 -14.18 10.74
C GLY A 139 -9.60 -13.85 12.23
N GLY A 140 -9.20 -12.64 12.66
CA GLY A 140 -9.51 -12.15 14.00
C GLY A 140 -11.03 -12.07 14.24
N ALA A 141 -11.47 -12.31 15.48
CA ALA A 141 -12.88 -12.30 15.84
C ALA A 141 -13.50 -10.93 15.52
N VAL A 142 -14.39 -10.89 14.54
CA VAL A 142 -15.14 -9.69 14.18
C VAL A 142 -16.23 -9.51 15.22
N SER A 143 -15.99 -8.73 16.24
CA SER A 143 -17.08 -8.11 16.98
C SER A 143 -17.71 -7.09 16.05
N LYS A 144 -18.95 -7.33 15.61
CA LYS A 144 -19.72 -6.31 14.88
C LYS A 144 -19.95 -5.17 15.87
N MET A 145 -19.05 -4.19 15.86
CA MET A 145 -19.30 -2.94 16.55
C MET A 145 -20.43 -2.23 15.83
N SER A 146 -21.44 -1.85 16.59
CA SER A 146 -22.51 -0.97 16.12
C SER A 146 -21.86 0.33 15.64
N ALA A 147 -21.91 0.56 14.34
CA ALA A 147 -21.44 1.80 13.77
C ALA A 147 -22.17 2.96 14.45
N SER A 148 -21.42 3.92 14.96
CA SER A 148 -21.99 5.23 15.33
C SER A 148 -22.73 5.79 14.13
N PRO A 149 -23.87 6.51 14.30
CA PRO A 149 -24.62 7.05 13.18
C PRO A 149 -23.71 7.91 12.31
N PRO A 150 -23.78 7.78 11.01
CA PRO A 150 -22.90 8.49 10.09
C PRO A 150 -23.19 10.00 10.19
N GLU A 151 -22.28 10.77 10.77
CA GLU A 151 -22.05 12.08 10.20
C GLU A 151 -21.75 11.83 8.73
N ALA A 152 -22.37 12.57 7.83
CA ALA A 152 -22.37 12.36 6.38
C ALA A 152 -20.94 12.22 5.81
N ARG A 153 -20.33 11.06 6.00
CA ARG A 153 -19.00 10.73 5.49
C ARG A 153 -19.15 10.17 4.09
N GLN A 154 -18.48 10.78 3.16
CA GLN A 154 -18.32 10.20 1.82
C GLN A 154 -17.36 9.03 1.91
N GLY A 155 -17.77 7.86 1.39
CA GLY A 155 -16.92 6.69 1.29
C GLY A 155 -17.46 5.41 1.93
N PRO A 156 -16.77 4.28 1.79
CA PRO A 156 -17.14 3.01 2.39
C PRO A 156 -17.07 3.08 3.92
N VAL A 157 -17.94 2.36 4.59
CA VAL A 157 -18.06 2.41 6.06
C VAL A 157 -16.93 1.60 6.72
N ASP A 158 -16.19 2.25 7.61
CA ASP A 158 -15.18 1.61 8.45
C ASP A 158 -15.85 0.85 9.59
N THR A 159 -15.78 -0.48 9.54
CA THR A 159 -16.44 -1.38 10.50
C THR A 159 -15.53 -1.87 11.62
N HIS A 160 -14.21 -1.67 11.49
CA HIS A 160 -13.21 -2.15 12.44
C HIS A 160 -12.56 -1.02 13.24
N LEU A 161 -12.71 0.23 12.79
CA LEU A 161 -12.05 1.37 13.42
C LEU A 161 -12.89 1.93 14.57
N VAL A 162 -12.21 2.42 15.60
CA VAL A 162 -12.78 3.23 16.68
C VAL A 162 -12.12 4.62 16.64
N PRO A 163 -12.73 5.67 17.23
CA PRO A 163 -12.08 6.99 17.29
C PRO A 163 -10.64 6.90 17.78
N LEU A 164 -9.74 7.70 17.20
CA LEU A 164 -8.30 7.68 17.55
C LEU A 164 -8.04 8.02 19.04
N GLY A 165 -8.93 8.77 19.67
CA GLY A 165 -8.86 9.07 21.12
C GLY A 165 -9.29 7.93 22.04
N GLU A 166 -9.84 6.85 21.50
CA GLU A 166 -10.29 5.69 22.26
C GLU A 166 -9.25 4.55 22.22
N PRO A 167 -9.15 3.71 23.25
CA PRO A 167 -8.29 2.54 23.22
C PRO A 167 -8.64 1.61 22.05
N VAL A 168 -7.63 0.96 21.48
CA VAL A 168 -7.88 -0.08 20.46
C VAL A 168 -8.72 -1.21 21.04
N PRO A 169 -9.62 -1.83 20.28
CA PRO A 169 -10.45 -2.93 20.74
C PRO A 169 -9.61 -4.10 21.29
N SER A 170 -10.10 -4.76 22.34
CA SER A 170 -9.36 -5.84 23.03
C SER A 170 -9.03 -7.06 22.15
N HIS A 171 -9.71 -7.22 21.02
CA HIS A 171 -9.47 -8.29 20.04
C HIS A 171 -8.37 -7.92 19.02
N TRP A 172 -7.85 -6.69 19.04
CA TRP A 172 -6.69 -6.31 18.25
C TRP A 172 -5.40 -6.78 18.91
N THR A 173 -4.41 -7.06 18.10
CA THR A 173 -3.05 -7.35 18.58
C THR A 173 -2.30 -6.03 18.75
N VAL A 174 -1.84 -5.76 19.97
CA VAL A 174 -0.94 -4.64 20.25
C VAL A 174 0.49 -5.16 20.24
N VAL A 175 1.35 -4.54 19.43
CA VAL A 175 2.77 -4.90 19.35
C VAL A 175 3.46 -4.42 20.63
N PRO A 176 4.13 -5.32 21.39
CA PRO A 176 4.80 -4.93 22.64
C PRO A 176 6.01 -4.03 22.42
N ASP A 177 6.67 -4.18 21.28
CA ASP A 177 7.80 -3.33 20.89
C ASP A 177 7.32 -1.92 20.55
N GLN A 178 8.14 -0.93 20.89
CA GLN A 178 7.84 0.48 20.66
C GLN A 178 8.92 1.18 19.82
N ASP A 179 10.01 0.48 19.54
CA ASP A 179 11.15 0.96 18.78
C ASP A 179 11.22 0.24 17.43
N PHE A 180 11.01 0.99 16.36
CA PHE A 180 10.96 0.48 14.99
C PHE A 180 12.03 1.11 14.12
N VAL A 181 12.50 0.36 13.14
CA VAL A 181 13.29 0.88 12.03
C VAL A 181 12.35 1.34 10.90
N LEU A 182 11.30 0.55 10.65
CA LEU A 182 10.25 0.87 9.69
C LEU A 182 8.93 0.19 10.07
N VAL A 183 7.83 0.77 9.61
CA VAL A 183 6.51 0.14 9.49
C VAL A 183 6.02 0.40 8.07
N LEU A 184 5.52 -0.63 7.41
CA LEU A 184 4.99 -0.58 6.05
C LEU A 184 3.68 -1.35 5.99
N VAL A 185 2.64 -0.70 5.51
CA VAL A 185 1.37 -1.33 5.11
C VAL A 185 1.31 -1.31 3.60
N LEU A 186 1.10 -2.45 2.97
CA LEU A 186 1.10 -2.61 1.52
C LEU A 186 -0.15 -3.37 1.06
N LEU A 187 -0.85 -2.84 0.05
CA LEU A 187 -2.05 -3.46 -0.52
C LEU A 187 -1.71 -4.48 -1.62
N HIS A 188 -0.58 -4.30 -2.30
CA HIS A 188 -0.19 -5.07 -3.47
C HIS A 188 1.16 -5.76 -3.31
N THR A 189 1.68 -6.33 -4.39
CA THR A 189 2.92 -7.11 -4.36
C THR A 189 4.19 -6.27 -4.40
N HIS A 190 4.15 -5.10 -5.04
CA HIS A 190 5.32 -4.28 -5.27
C HIS A 190 5.22 -2.95 -4.51
N LEU A 191 6.34 -2.49 -3.95
CA LEU A 191 6.51 -1.15 -3.40
C LEU A 191 7.13 -0.19 -4.44
N ALA A 192 7.87 -0.73 -5.39
CA ALA A 192 8.34 -0.07 -6.62
C ALA A 192 8.50 -1.15 -7.70
N SER A 193 8.66 -0.77 -8.96
CA SER A 193 8.76 -1.73 -10.08
C SER A 193 9.88 -2.76 -9.90
N ASN A 194 10.94 -2.38 -9.20
CA ASN A 194 12.07 -3.25 -8.84
C ASN A 194 12.06 -3.73 -7.37
N MET A 195 10.96 -3.51 -6.63
CA MET A 195 10.86 -3.91 -5.21
C MET A 195 9.65 -4.82 -5.00
N PHE A 196 9.87 -6.11 -5.12
CA PHE A 196 8.88 -7.17 -4.96
C PHE A 196 8.72 -7.52 -3.46
N THR A 197 7.91 -6.73 -2.76
CA THR A 197 7.85 -6.72 -1.28
C THR A 197 6.89 -7.74 -0.70
N ALA A 198 5.75 -8.00 -1.33
CA ALA A 198 4.75 -8.94 -0.85
C ALA A 198 4.41 -9.99 -1.91
N PRO A 199 5.29 -10.99 -2.14
CA PRO A 199 5.06 -12.04 -3.16
C PRO A 199 3.76 -12.81 -3.01
N MET A 200 3.19 -12.83 -1.79
CA MET A 200 1.92 -13.45 -1.45
C MET A 200 0.69 -12.57 -1.74
N GLY A 201 0.89 -11.30 -2.10
CA GLY A 201 -0.19 -10.34 -2.36
C GLY A 201 -1.11 -10.77 -3.51
N ARG A 202 -2.39 -10.44 -3.40
CA ARG A 202 -3.44 -10.70 -4.41
C ARG A 202 -4.28 -9.45 -4.61
N CYS A 203 -4.89 -9.30 -5.80
CA CYS A 203 -5.66 -8.11 -6.17
C CYS A 203 -6.81 -7.79 -5.21
N ALA A 204 -7.62 -8.78 -4.89
CA ALA A 204 -8.95 -8.62 -4.29
C ALA A 204 -9.11 -9.42 -3.00
N ALA A 205 -8.05 -9.60 -2.23
CA ALA A 205 -8.08 -10.45 -1.04
C ALA A 205 -8.75 -9.79 0.18
N GLY A 206 -9.07 -8.49 0.14
CA GLY A 206 -9.54 -7.75 1.32
C GLY A 206 -8.50 -7.73 2.45
N VAL A 207 -7.22 -7.75 2.10
CA VAL A 207 -6.10 -7.92 3.03
C VAL A 207 -5.02 -6.92 2.72
N MET A 208 -4.42 -6.36 3.76
CA MET A 208 -3.18 -5.60 3.70
C MET A 208 -2.02 -6.45 4.24
N HIS A 209 -0.84 -6.22 3.72
CA HIS A 209 0.40 -6.81 4.23
C HIS A 209 1.11 -5.81 5.12
N LEU A 210 1.05 -6.03 6.44
CA LEU A 210 1.77 -5.24 7.42
C LEU A 210 3.16 -5.84 7.61
N PHE A 211 4.19 -5.06 7.31
CA PHE A 211 5.58 -5.35 7.62
C PHE A 211 6.09 -4.37 8.67
N TYR A 212 6.85 -4.84 9.65
CA TYR A 212 7.61 -3.96 10.50
C TYR A 212 8.97 -4.57 10.85
N VAL A 213 9.96 -3.72 10.99
CA VAL A 213 11.29 -4.10 11.44
C VAL A 213 11.56 -3.44 12.79
N ARG A 214 11.81 -4.29 13.80
CA ARG A 214 12.13 -3.87 15.16
C ARG A 214 13.53 -3.29 15.23
N ALA A 215 13.76 -2.40 16.17
CA ALA A 215 15.11 -1.92 16.50
C ALA A 215 16.04 -3.07 16.91
N GLY A 216 17.34 -2.83 16.82
CA GLY A 216 18.36 -3.85 17.10
C GLY A 216 18.82 -4.64 15.87
N VAL A 217 18.14 -4.49 14.71
CA VAL A 217 18.62 -5.08 13.46
C VAL A 217 19.96 -4.45 13.04
N SER A 218 20.93 -5.28 12.65
CA SER A 218 22.21 -4.78 12.15
C SER A 218 22.04 -4.11 10.78
N ARG A 219 22.88 -3.11 10.49
CA ARG A 219 22.88 -2.44 9.18
C ARG A 219 23.14 -3.43 8.04
N ALA A 220 24.00 -4.40 8.24
CA ALA A 220 24.30 -5.45 7.25
C ALA A 220 23.08 -6.35 7.00
N THR A 221 22.35 -6.71 8.05
CA THR A 221 21.10 -7.49 7.93
C THR A 221 20.04 -6.69 7.19
N LEU A 222 19.84 -5.41 7.56
CA LEU A 222 18.86 -4.55 6.89
C LEU A 222 19.19 -4.36 5.41
N LEU A 223 20.47 -4.17 5.06
CA LEU A 223 20.92 -4.10 3.67
C LEU A 223 20.62 -5.41 2.92
N ARG A 224 20.90 -6.57 3.52
CA ARG A 224 20.60 -7.88 2.91
C ARG A 224 19.10 -8.04 2.66
N LEU A 225 18.25 -7.67 3.62
CA LEU A 225 16.79 -7.70 3.46
C LEU A 225 16.34 -6.79 2.31
N PHE A 226 16.87 -5.56 2.26
CA PHE A 226 16.54 -4.61 1.21
C PHE A 226 16.95 -5.13 -0.19
N LEU A 227 18.16 -5.66 -0.34
CA LEU A 227 18.63 -6.26 -1.59
C LEU A 227 17.84 -7.53 -1.98
N ALA A 228 17.46 -8.34 -0.99
CA ALA A 228 16.66 -9.54 -1.24
C ALA A 228 15.20 -9.21 -1.66
N MET A 229 14.70 -8.04 -1.28
CA MET A 229 13.37 -7.55 -1.64
C MET A 229 13.20 -7.35 -3.15
N HIS A 230 14.27 -7.04 -3.88
CA HIS A 230 14.23 -6.99 -5.36
C HIS A 230 13.73 -8.28 -6.00
N LYS A 231 13.96 -9.43 -5.36
CA LYS A 231 13.56 -10.77 -5.84
C LYS A 231 12.45 -11.41 -5.00
N GLY A 232 11.85 -10.66 -4.08
CA GLY A 232 10.85 -11.19 -3.15
C GLY A 232 11.38 -12.20 -2.13
N LYS A 233 12.72 -12.33 -1.99
CA LYS A 233 13.37 -13.35 -1.15
C LYS A 233 13.69 -12.91 0.27
N HIS A 234 13.35 -11.69 0.65
CA HIS A 234 13.62 -11.14 2.00
C HIS A 234 12.91 -11.93 3.11
N MET A 235 11.78 -12.58 2.80
CA MET A 235 11.05 -13.44 3.75
C MET A 235 11.73 -14.80 3.96
N GLU A 236 12.60 -15.23 3.05
CA GLU A 236 13.39 -16.48 3.20
C GLU A 236 14.52 -16.32 4.24
N TYR A 237 14.91 -15.07 4.55
CA TYR A 237 15.87 -14.80 5.61
C TYR A 237 15.15 -14.82 6.95
N ASN A 238 15.49 -15.80 7.80
CA ASN A 238 14.99 -15.89 9.17
C ASN A 238 15.51 -14.71 10.03
N CYS A 239 15.02 -13.51 9.77
CA CYS A 239 15.38 -12.32 10.53
C CYS A 239 14.39 -12.14 11.68
N PRO A 240 14.81 -12.27 12.95
CA PRO A 240 13.90 -12.13 14.10
C PRO A 240 13.35 -10.69 14.27
N HIS A 241 13.96 -9.72 13.61
CA HIS A 241 13.51 -8.32 13.66
C HIS A 241 12.48 -8.00 12.58
N LEU A 242 12.40 -8.76 11.48
CA LEU A 242 11.40 -8.57 10.44
C LEU A 242 10.15 -9.38 10.75
N VAL A 243 9.03 -8.70 10.85
CA VAL A 243 7.71 -9.32 11.03
C VAL A 243 6.81 -8.97 9.86
N HIS A 244 6.08 -9.95 9.37
CA HIS A 244 5.03 -9.79 8.38
C HIS A 244 3.74 -10.40 8.90
N VAL A 245 2.64 -9.65 8.80
CA VAL A 245 1.30 -10.10 9.20
C VAL A 245 0.28 -9.65 8.16
N PRO A 246 -0.58 -10.54 7.65
CA PRO A 246 -1.76 -10.14 6.87
C PRO A 246 -2.82 -9.57 7.82
N VAL A 247 -3.29 -8.35 7.54
CA VAL A 247 -4.19 -7.59 8.41
C VAL A 247 -5.36 -6.99 7.64
N VAL A 248 -6.45 -6.68 8.33
CA VAL A 248 -7.61 -5.98 7.77
C VAL A 248 -7.73 -4.53 8.27
N ALA A 249 -7.13 -4.23 9.43
CA ALA A 249 -7.04 -2.89 9.96
C ALA A 249 -5.75 -2.72 10.79
N PHE A 250 -5.31 -1.48 10.95
CA PHE A 250 -4.15 -1.15 11.79
C PHE A 250 -4.32 0.22 12.44
N ARG A 251 -3.55 0.47 13.51
CA ARG A 251 -3.35 1.78 14.12
C ARG A 251 -1.87 1.96 14.45
N LEU A 252 -1.30 3.07 14.03
CA LEU A 252 0.07 3.46 14.31
C LEU A 252 0.06 4.83 14.99
N GLU A 253 0.64 4.89 16.19
CA GLU A 253 0.73 6.09 17.01
C GLU A 253 2.20 6.44 17.23
N PRO A 254 2.82 7.29 16.39
CA PRO A 254 4.17 7.79 16.60
C PRO A 254 4.27 8.55 17.91
N LYS A 255 5.28 8.28 18.72
CA LYS A 255 5.52 8.98 19.99
C LYS A 255 6.30 10.30 19.82
N SER A 256 6.88 10.51 18.65
CA SER A 256 7.58 11.75 18.31
C SER A 256 7.17 12.19 16.90
N GLN A 257 7.13 13.51 16.68
CA GLN A 257 6.88 14.07 15.34
C GLN A 257 8.10 13.95 14.40
N ARG A 258 9.05 13.05 14.72
CA ARG A 258 10.20 12.81 13.87
C ARG A 258 9.83 11.83 12.74
N GLY A 259 10.25 12.18 11.55
CA GLY A 259 9.93 11.44 10.34
C GLY A 259 8.65 11.96 9.67
N MET A 260 8.30 11.31 8.60
CA MET A 260 7.08 11.56 7.83
C MET A 260 6.43 10.23 7.48
N PHE A 261 5.18 10.26 7.11
CA PHE A 261 4.57 9.16 6.38
C PHE A 261 4.75 9.37 4.88
N ALA A 262 4.94 8.28 4.15
CA ALA A 262 4.76 8.24 2.71
C ALA A 262 3.50 7.41 2.42
N ILE A 263 2.46 8.05 1.90
CA ILE A 263 1.20 7.42 1.50
C ILE A 263 1.17 7.42 -0.03
N ASP A 264 1.23 6.23 -0.65
CA ASP A 264 1.33 6.07 -2.10
C ASP A 264 2.47 6.88 -2.76
N GLY A 265 3.55 7.15 -2.01
CA GLY A 265 4.67 7.99 -2.43
C GLY A 265 4.51 9.48 -2.12
N GLU A 266 3.36 9.93 -1.63
CA GLU A 266 3.13 11.31 -1.21
C GLU A 266 3.44 11.49 0.28
N MET A 267 4.20 12.53 0.59
CA MET A 267 4.66 12.78 1.95
C MET A 267 3.62 13.51 2.78
N THR A 268 3.35 13.01 3.98
CA THR A 268 2.44 13.66 4.94
C THR A 268 3.03 13.71 6.34
N THR A 269 2.43 14.51 7.20
CA THR A 269 2.88 14.71 8.59
C THR A 269 2.82 13.41 9.39
N CYS A 270 3.80 13.25 10.30
CA CYS A 270 3.87 12.11 11.20
C CYS A 270 2.99 12.37 12.43
N GLU A 271 1.82 11.75 12.45
CA GLU A 271 0.83 11.84 13.52
C GLU A 271 0.14 10.49 13.72
N ALA A 272 -0.73 10.33 14.72
CA ALA A 272 -1.48 9.09 14.86
C ALA A 272 -2.35 8.84 13.63
N VAL A 273 -2.28 7.63 13.10
CA VAL A 273 -3.02 7.18 11.93
C VAL A 273 -3.61 5.80 12.16
N GLN A 274 -4.79 5.58 11.64
CA GLN A 274 -5.41 4.26 11.56
C GLN A 274 -6.00 4.05 10.20
N GLY A 275 -6.13 2.79 9.81
CA GLY A 275 -6.71 2.47 8.50
C GLY A 275 -7.32 1.08 8.45
N GLN A 276 -8.25 0.93 7.53
CA GLN A 276 -8.96 -0.30 7.24
C GLN A 276 -9.00 -0.54 5.74
N VAL A 277 -8.82 -1.80 5.33
CA VAL A 277 -8.98 -2.18 3.92
C VAL A 277 -10.44 -2.44 3.60
N HIS A 278 -10.86 -1.92 2.45
CA HIS A 278 -12.16 -2.19 1.82
C HIS A 278 -11.93 -2.99 0.55
N PRO A 279 -12.42 -4.23 0.48
CA PRO A 279 -12.30 -5.05 -0.73
C PRO A 279 -13.20 -4.55 -1.85
N ASP A 280 -12.81 -4.84 -3.09
CA ASP A 280 -13.64 -4.69 -4.28
C ASP A 280 -14.20 -3.27 -4.51
N CYS A 281 -13.47 -2.23 -4.10
CA CYS A 281 -13.95 -0.85 -4.15
C CYS A 281 -13.87 -0.22 -5.54
N PHE A 282 -12.88 -0.57 -6.34
CA PHE A 282 -12.70 -0.01 -7.67
C PHE A 282 -12.11 -1.04 -8.64
N TRP A 283 -12.04 -0.70 -9.92
CA TRP A 283 -11.62 -1.61 -10.97
C TRP A 283 -10.32 -1.16 -11.63
N MET A 284 -9.40 -2.09 -11.83
CA MET A 284 -8.21 -1.84 -12.65
C MET A 284 -8.05 -2.88 -13.76
N VAL A 285 -7.44 -2.45 -14.85
CA VAL A 285 -6.96 -3.37 -15.88
C VAL A 285 -5.75 -4.12 -15.32
N SER A 286 -5.90 -5.40 -15.04
CA SER A 286 -4.83 -6.20 -14.40
C SER A 286 -4.54 -7.52 -15.12
N GLY A 287 -5.50 -8.06 -15.86
CA GLY A 287 -5.35 -9.37 -16.49
C GLY A 287 -5.24 -10.53 -15.50
N SER A 288 -5.70 -10.37 -14.25
CA SER A 288 -5.65 -11.43 -13.24
C SER A 288 -6.41 -12.67 -13.72
N ARG A 289 -5.78 -13.85 -13.54
CA ARG A 289 -6.38 -15.13 -13.88
C ARG A 289 -7.44 -15.58 -12.86
N ASP A 290 -7.51 -14.94 -11.71
CA ASP A 290 -8.34 -15.33 -10.58
C ASP A 290 -9.77 -14.74 -10.63
N THR A 291 -10.09 -13.89 -11.63
CA THR A 291 -11.44 -13.35 -11.83
C THR A 291 -12.16 -14.15 -12.92
N PRO A 292 -13.30 -14.79 -12.61
CA PRO A 292 -14.17 -15.34 -13.66
C PRO A 292 -14.61 -14.19 -14.57
N ASN A 293 -14.53 -14.39 -15.89
CA ASN A 293 -15.01 -13.47 -16.91
C ASN A 293 -16.49 -13.09 -16.65
N GLN A 294 -16.71 -11.99 -15.93
CA GLN A 294 -18.04 -11.39 -15.75
C GLN A 294 -18.15 -10.11 -16.60
N LEU A 295 -17.80 -10.21 -17.85
CA LEU A 295 -18.30 -9.27 -18.84
C LEU A 295 -18.98 -10.07 -19.93
N GLY A 296 -20.30 -10.25 -19.72
CA GLY A 296 -21.19 -10.58 -20.81
C GLY A 296 -20.93 -9.57 -21.93
N THR A 297 -20.61 -10.07 -23.10
CA THR A 297 -20.53 -9.31 -24.34
C THR A 297 -21.76 -8.41 -24.47
N PRO A 298 -21.62 -7.10 -24.71
CA PRO A 298 -22.67 -6.35 -25.35
C PRO A 298 -22.58 -6.67 -26.85
N ALA A 299 -23.14 -7.82 -27.25
CA ALA A 299 -23.60 -8.02 -28.60
C ALA A 299 -25.00 -7.46 -28.66
N GLU A 300 -25.25 -6.64 -29.68
CA GLU A 300 -26.54 -6.07 -30.09
C GLU A 300 -26.80 -4.63 -29.62
N ALA A 301 -26.23 -3.68 -30.36
CA ALA A 301 -26.90 -2.44 -30.73
C ALA A 301 -26.16 -1.74 -31.88
N ILE A 302 -26.15 -2.37 -33.07
CA ILE A 302 -26.08 -1.67 -34.37
C ILE A 302 -26.93 -2.50 -35.33
N SER A 303 -28.16 -2.11 -35.46
CA SER A 303 -28.98 -2.31 -36.65
C SER A 303 -29.78 -1.05 -36.88
#